data_77a86760f48fa4b921bf83678ef78fb5
#
_entry.id   77a86760f48fa4b921bf83678ef78fb5
#
_cell.length_a   1.000
_cell.length_b   1.000
_cell.length_c   1.000
_cell.angle_alpha   90.00
_cell.angle_beta   90.00
_cell.angle_gamma   90.00
#
_symmetry.space_group_name_H-M   'P 1'
#
loop_
_entity.id
_entity.type
_entity.pdbx_description
1 polymer ?
#
loop_
_entity_poly.entity_id
_entity_poly.type
_entity_poly.pdbx_seq_one_letter_code
_entity_poly.pdbx_strand_id
1 'polypeptide(L)'
;RAGNVADLSGPVMTRAMTHIDNCYSLKNVDVNGYCCKTNTVSNTAFRGFGGPQGILTIETIIDEISRKLNKSIEDVRSVNLYSNKNGLKTPYGQKVLDSERYNEVWNEVSSLSDYSNRKKEVDLYNTKQEEIGSPLRKGISSTLIKFGISFNKTELNQAGALVHIYTDGSIRLGHGGTEMGQGLFIKIAQVVADVFSVSVNKIELAPTTTSEVPNTSATAASSGSDINGMAAYDAATKIKKRMSKVASDYFDVPV
;
A
#
# COMPACT_ATOMS: atom_id res chain seq x y z
N ARG A 1 3.28 7.73 21.94
CA ARG A 1 2.05 8.40 22.37
C ARG A 1 1.65 9.44 21.36
N ALA A 2 0.34 9.57 21.11
CA ALA A 2 -0.23 10.54 20.21
C ALA A 2 -1.54 11.08 20.81
N GLY A 3 -1.92 12.31 20.44
CA GLY A 3 -3.22 12.87 20.79
C GLY A 3 -4.35 12.06 20.14
N ASN A 4 -5.55 12.20 20.64
CA ASN A 4 -6.73 11.49 20.16
C ASN A 4 -7.73 12.47 19.51
N VAL A 5 -8.26 12.07 18.37
CA VAL A 5 -9.42 12.67 17.73
C VAL A 5 -10.48 11.59 17.52
N ALA A 6 -11.73 11.94 17.80
CA ALA A 6 -12.82 10.96 17.90
C ALA A 6 -13.14 10.24 16.58
N ASP A 7 -12.90 10.88 15.45
CA ASP A 7 -13.26 10.36 14.12
C ASP A 7 -12.29 9.29 13.58
N LEU A 8 -10.96 9.51 13.67
CA LEU A 8 -9.99 8.67 12.98
C LEU A 8 -8.94 7.97 13.86
N SER A 9 -8.76 8.36 15.12
CA SER A 9 -7.72 7.72 15.98
C SER A 9 -7.97 6.24 16.20
N GLY A 10 -9.22 5.79 16.33
CA GLY A 10 -9.58 4.37 16.42
C GLY A 10 -9.18 3.58 15.17
N PRO A 11 -9.62 3.96 13.98
CA PRO A 11 -9.21 3.32 12.72
C PRO A 11 -7.69 3.32 12.48
N VAL A 12 -6.98 4.41 12.80
CA VAL A 12 -5.51 4.49 12.70
C VAL A 12 -4.85 3.49 13.66
N MET A 13 -5.33 3.39 14.89
CA MET A 13 -4.85 2.41 15.84
C MET A 13 -5.09 0.98 15.38
N THR A 14 -6.28 0.67 14.83
CA THR A 14 -6.59 -0.66 14.29
C THR A 14 -5.62 -1.03 13.17
N ARG A 15 -5.32 -0.09 12.26
CA ARG A 15 -4.32 -0.33 11.23
C ARG A 15 -2.92 -0.54 11.79
N ALA A 16 -2.51 0.19 12.82
CA ALA A 16 -1.23 -0.01 13.49
C ALA A 16 -1.14 -1.43 14.09
N MET A 17 -2.19 -1.89 14.76
CA MET A 17 -2.26 -3.23 15.35
C MET A 17 -2.15 -4.34 14.30
N THR A 18 -2.76 -4.17 13.11
CA THR A 18 -2.68 -5.14 12.01
C THR A 18 -1.39 -5.06 11.19
N HIS A 19 -0.48 -4.16 11.52
CA HIS A 19 0.84 -4.02 10.90
C HIS A 19 2.00 -4.22 11.86
N ILE A 20 1.70 -4.61 13.12
CA ILE A 20 2.71 -4.82 14.15
C ILE A 20 3.62 -6.02 13.84
N ASP A 21 3.15 -6.95 13.04
CA ASP A 21 3.93 -8.11 12.60
C ASP A 21 4.92 -7.78 11.48
N ASN A 22 4.71 -6.67 10.74
CA ASN A 22 5.48 -6.32 9.55
C ASN A 22 5.72 -7.56 8.66
N CYS A 23 6.97 -7.91 8.34
CA CYS A 23 7.37 -9.09 7.58
C CYS A 23 7.70 -10.30 8.46
N TYR A 24 7.42 -10.27 9.75
CA TYR A 24 7.87 -11.28 10.70
C TYR A 24 6.77 -12.26 11.09
N SER A 25 7.11 -13.55 11.13
CA SER A 25 6.26 -14.62 11.62
C SER A 25 6.30 -14.68 13.15
N LEU A 26 5.32 -14.07 13.79
CA LEU A 26 5.18 -14.03 15.24
C LEU A 26 4.18 -15.10 15.67
N LYS A 27 4.65 -16.15 16.37
CA LYS A 27 3.81 -17.29 16.78
C LYS A 27 2.82 -16.97 17.89
N ASN A 28 3.25 -16.13 18.85
CA ASN A 28 2.45 -15.76 20.01
C ASN A 28 2.46 -14.23 20.10
N VAL A 29 1.30 -13.62 19.94
CA VAL A 29 1.14 -12.17 19.92
C VAL A 29 -0.05 -11.77 20.78
N ASP A 30 0.20 -10.84 21.68
CA ASP A 30 -0.84 -10.10 22.39
C ASP A 30 -0.62 -8.61 22.11
N VAL A 31 -1.58 -7.99 21.43
CA VAL A 31 -1.51 -6.58 21.01
C VAL A 31 -2.70 -5.83 21.56
N ASN A 32 -2.44 -4.91 22.46
CA ASN A 32 -3.45 -4.06 23.06
C ASN A 32 -3.25 -2.61 22.64
N GLY A 33 -4.28 -2.02 22.00
CA GLY A 33 -4.30 -0.62 21.58
C GLY A 33 -5.26 0.21 22.40
N TYR A 34 -4.82 1.40 22.85
CA TYR A 34 -5.63 2.32 23.65
C TYR A 34 -5.63 3.71 23.03
N CYS A 35 -6.80 4.22 22.68
CA CYS A 35 -6.99 5.61 22.26
C CYS A 35 -7.25 6.46 23.49
N CYS A 36 -6.22 7.14 23.99
CA CYS A 36 -6.32 7.93 25.21
C CYS A 36 -6.42 9.43 24.90
N LYS A 37 -7.37 10.11 25.54
CA LYS A 37 -7.40 11.56 25.54
C LYS A 37 -6.13 12.11 26.20
N THR A 38 -5.50 13.08 25.55
CA THR A 38 -4.25 13.71 26.02
C THR A 38 -4.38 15.23 26.02
N ASN A 39 -3.47 15.91 26.72
CA ASN A 39 -3.38 17.37 26.73
C ASN A 39 -2.48 17.92 25.60
N THR A 40 -2.06 17.07 24.69
CA THR A 40 -1.32 17.45 23.49
C THR A 40 -2.26 17.73 22.34
N VAL A 41 -1.78 18.40 21.29
CA VAL A 41 -2.50 18.53 20.03
C VAL A 41 -2.88 17.14 19.53
N SER A 42 -4.10 17.01 19.03
CA SER A 42 -4.60 15.75 18.48
C SER A 42 -3.83 15.36 17.21
N ASN A 43 -3.40 14.09 17.17
CA ASN A 43 -2.84 13.50 15.97
C ASN A 43 -3.92 12.64 15.31
N THR A 44 -4.01 12.74 14.00
CA THR A 44 -5.03 12.07 13.21
C THR A 44 -4.42 11.31 12.03
N ALA A 45 -5.20 11.05 11.01
CA ALA A 45 -4.77 10.33 9.83
C ALA A 45 -3.60 11.02 9.12
N PHE A 46 -2.58 10.25 8.80
CA PHE A 46 -1.48 10.62 7.92
C PHE A 46 -1.25 9.47 6.94
N ARG A 47 -0.57 9.73 5.84
CA ARG A 47 -0.26 8.70 4.83
C ARG A 47 0.33 7.44 5.48
N GLY A 48 -0.25 6.26 5.16
CA GLY A 48 0.04 5.00 5.83
C GLY A 48 -0.92 4.64 6.97
N PHE A 49 -1.65 5.62 7.51
CA PHE A 49 -2.83 5.47 8.38
C PHE A 49 -2.64 4.54 9.59
N GLY A 50 -1.48 4.56 10.22
CA GLY A 50 -1.14 3.68 11.36
C GLY A 50 -0.20 2.53 11.02
N GLY A 51 -0.13 2.10 9.75
CA GLY A 51 0.84 1.09 9.32
C GLY A 51 2.28 1.44 9.70
N PRO A 52 2.78 2.64 9.40
CA PRO A 52 4.13 3.05 9.79
C PRO A 52 4.37 2.99 11.30
N GLN A 53 3.38 3.34 12.12
CA GLN A 53 3.50 3.30 13.58
C GLN A 53 3.60 1.85 14.11
N GLY A 54 2.81 0.93 13.54
CA GLY A 54 2.91 -0.50 13.85
C GLY A 54 4.27 -1.08 13.44
N ILE A 55 4.70 -0.77 12.23
CA ILE A 55 6.02 -1.20 11.71
C ILE A 55 7.15 -0.64 12.56
N LEU A 56 7.14 0.64 12.89
CA LEU A 56 8.15 1.26 13.76
C LEU A 56 8.22 0.56 15.13
N THR A 57 7.08 0.17 15.67
CA THR A 57 7.05 -0.52 16.98
C THR A 57 7.78 -1.85 16.92
N ILE A 58 7.50 -2.70 15.95
CA ILE A 58 8.18 -3.99 15.83
C ILE A 58 9.66 -3.84 15.47
N GLU A 59 10.00 -2.89 14.58
CA GLU A 59 11.40 -2.64 14.23
C GLU A 59 12.22 -2.17 15.41
N THR A 60 11.63 -1.37 16.31
CA THR A 60 12.27 -0.98 17.57
C THR A 60 12.50 -2.19 18.49
N ILE A 61 11.52 -3.10 18.58
CA ILE A 61 11.65 -4.34 19.36
C ILE A 61 12.76 -5.22 18.79
N ILE A 62 12.82 -5.38 17.45
CA ILE A 62 13.86 -6.15 16.77
C ILE A 62 15.26 -5.56 17.03
N ASP A 63 15.38 -4.23 16.99
CA ASP A 63 16.64 -3.53 17.29
C ASP A 63 17.07 -3.77 18.74
N GLU A 64 16.17 -3.66 19.71
CA GLU A 64 16.48 -3.97 21.12
C GLU A 64 16.87 -5.43 21.32
N ILE A 65 16.23 -6.38 20.65
CA ILE A 65 16.60 -7.80 20.69
C ILE A 65 18.00 -7.98 20.12
N SER A 66 18.33 -7.37 18.99
CA SER A 66 19.66 -7.47 18.39
C SER A 66 20.75 -7.01 19.36
N ARG A 67 20.55 -5.89 20.03
CA ARG A 67 21.49 -5.37 21.04
C ARG A 67 21.63 -6.30 22.25
N LYS A 68 20.51 -6.80 22.77
CA LYS A 68 20.53 -7.72 23.93
C LYS A 68 21.20 -9.05 23.63
N LEU A 69 21.06 -9.53 22.41
CA LEU A 69 21.68 -10.79 21.96
C LEU A 69 23.08 -10.61 21.41
N ASN A 70 23.57 -9.37 21.27
CA ASN A 70 24.82 -9.01 20.60
C ASN A 70 24.92 -9.64 19.19
N LYS A 71 23.84 -9.52 18.42
CA LYS A 71 23.72 -9.99 17.04
C LYS A 71 23.49 -8.84 16.10
N SER A 72 23.79 -9.02 14.81
CA SER A 72 23.40 -8.02 13.80
C SER A 72 21.87 -7.93 13.75
N ILE A 73 21.35 -6.74 13.48
CA ILE A 73 19.90 -6.54 13.33
C ILE A 73 19.38 -7.28 12.09
N GLU A 74 20.22 -7.42 11.06
CA GLU A 74 19.93 -8.16 9.84
C GLU A 74 19.73 -9.66 10.13
N ASP A 75 20.57 -10.25 10.99
CA ASP A 75 20.40 -11.64 11.42
C ASP A 75 19.08 -11.84 12.17
N VAL A 76 18.76 -10.95 13.10
CA VAL A 76 17.50 -11.03 13.84
C VAL A 76 16.29 -10.88 12.92
N ARG A 77 16.34 -9.97 11.95
CA ARG A 77 15.30 -9.82 10.94
C ARG A 77 15.13 -11.08 10.11
N SER A 78 16.22 -11.57 9.52
CA SER A 78 16.20 -12.68 8.56
C SER A 78 15.63 -13.97 9.14
N VAL A 79 15.99 -14.32 10.38
CA VAL A 79 15.50 -15.56 11.02
C VAL A 79 14.01 -15.48 11.39
N ASN A 80 13.43 -14.30 11.46
CA ASN A 80 12.03 -14.08 11.83
C ASN A 80 11.12 -13.83 10.64
N LEU A 81 11.61 -13.72 9.40
CA LEU A 81 10.77 -13.48 8.23
C LEU A 81 9.72 -14.57 8.06
N TYR A 82 8.56 -14.20 7.52
CA TYR A 82 7.59 -15.18 7.04
C TYR A 82 8.23 -16.12 6.03
N SER A 83 8.07 -17.42 6.26
CA SER A 83 8.60 -18.47 5.41
C SER A 83 7.87 -19.79 5.68
N ASN A 84 8.06 -20.77 4.83
CA ASN A 84 7.54 -22.14 5.06
C ASN A 84 8.01 -22.72 6.39
N LYS A 85 9.24 -22.38 6.84
CA LYS A 85 9.80 -22.83 8.11
C LYS A 85 9.15 -22.11 9.31
N ASN A 86 8.94 -20.81 9.22
CA ASN A 86 8.49 -19.98 10.33
C ASN A 86 6.96 -19.88 10.41
N GLY A 87 6.27 -20.14 9.30
CA GLY A 87 4.83 -20.03 9.15
C GLY A 87 4.43 -18.90 8.19
N LEU A 88 3.28 -19.09 7.57
CA LEU A 88 2.72 -18.22 6.53
C LEU A 88 1.34 -17.66 6.92
N LYS A 89 1.12 -17.42 8.20
CA LYS A 89 -0.13 -16.87 8.69
C LYS A 89 0.14 -15.69 9.62
N THR A 90 -0.53 -14.58 9.34
CA THR A 90 -0.46 -13.39 10.20
C THR A 90 -1.13 -13.65 11.54
N PRO A 91 -0.83 -12.87 12.61
CA PRO A 91 -1.49 -12.98 13.90
C PRO A 91 -3.01 -12.87 13.84
N TYR A 92 -3.54 -12.09 12.88
CA TYR A 92 -4.97 -11.90 12.65
C TYR A 92 -5.58 -12.90 11.65
N GLY A 93 -4.84 -13.94 11.25
CA GLY A 93 -5.35 -15.08 10.52
C GLY A 93 -5.23 -15.03 9.00
N GLN A 94 -4.72 -13.98 8.41
CA GLN A 94 -4.52 -13.87 6.96
C GLN A 94 -3.36 -14.75 6.49
N LYS A 95 -3.51 -15.43 5.35
CA LYS A 95 -2.42 -16.16 4.70
C LYS A 95 -1.46 -15.18 4.04
N VAL A 96 -0.18 -15.35 4.29
CA VAL A 96 0.90 -14.63 3.59
C VAL A 96 1.23 -15.39 2.32
N LEU A 97 1.07 -14.72 1.19
CA LEU A 97 1.40 -15.25 -0.13
C LEU A 97 2.80 -14.76 -0.53
N ASP A 98 3.45 -15.49 -1.44
CA ASP A 98 4.72 -15.09 -2.05
C ASP A 98 5.82 -14.74 -1.01
N SER A 99 5.94 -15.51 0.06
CA SER A 99 6.89 -15.23 1.14
C SER A 99 8.36 -15.30 0.71
N GLU A 100 8.67 -16.02 -0.37
CA GLU A 100 9.98 -16.06 -1.02
C GLU A 100 10.43 -14.71 -1.52
N ARG A 101 9.52 -13.84 -1.94
CA ARG A 101 9.82 -12.47 -2.38
C ARG A 101 10.48 -11.60 -1.32
N TYR A 102 10.29 -11.91 -0.04
CA TYR A 102 10.96 -11.15 1.02
C TYR A 102 12.49 -11.27 0.90
N ASN A 103 12.99 -12.47 0.69
CA ASN A 103 14.42 -12.70 0.50
C ASN A 103 14.92 -12.15 -0.84
N GLU A 104 14.15 -12.30 -1.91
CA GLU A 104 14.49 -11.76 -3.23
C GLU A 104 14.65 -10.24 -3.17
N VAL A 105 13.64 -9.53 -2.67
CA VAL A 105 13.66 -8.06 -2.52
C VAL A 105 14.80 -7.61 -1.61
N TRP A 106 15.03 -8.32 -0.49
CA TRP A 106 16.12 -8.00 0.42
C TRP A 106 17.48 -8.11 -0.26
N ASN A 107 17.72 -9.22 -0.95
CA ASN A 107 19.00 -9.49 -1.63
C ASN A 107 19.23 -8.50 -2.76
N GLU A 108 18.22 -8.22 -3.57
CA GLU A 108 18.31 -7.27 -4.67
C GLU A 108 18.61 -5.85 -4.17
N VAL A 109 17.85 -5.35 -3.20
CA VAL A 109 18.09 -4.02 -2.60
C VAL A 109 19.45 -3.94 -1.95
N SER A 110 19.89 -5.00 -1.24
CA SER A 110 21.20 -5.03 -0.60
C SER A 110 22.33 -4.97 -1.62
N SER A 111 22.18 -5.66 -2.75
CA SER A 111 23.12 -5.63 -3.86
C SER A 111 23.14 -4.27 -4.57
N LEU A 112 21.99 -3.78 -4.99
CA LEU A 112 21.85 -2.51 -5.71
C LEU A 112 22.36 -1.30 -4.90
N SER A 113 22.16 -1.34 -3.58
CA SER A 113 22.56 -0.25 -2.69
C SER A 113 24.00 -0.39 -2.18
N ASP A 114 24.70 -1.46 -2.51
CA ASP A 114 26.00 -1.81 -1.91
C ASP A 114 25.99 -1.75 -0.37
N TYR A 115 24.90 -2.26 0.22
CA TYR A 115 24.58 -2.08 1.62
C TYR A 115 25.71 -2.49 2.56
N SER A 116 26.35 -3.64 2.29
CA SER A 116 27.41 -4.18 3.16
C SER A 116 28.64 -3.30 3.23
N ASN A 117 29.10 -2.73 2.11
CA ASN A 117 30.25 -1.84 2.09
C ASN A 117 29.90 -0.49 2.70
N ARG A 118 28.76 0.06 2.35
CA ARG A 118 28.27 1.32 2.95
C ARG A 118 28.08 1.22 4.46
N LYS A 119 27.64 0.08 4.98
CA LYS A 119 27.54 -0.14 6.42
C LYS A 119 28.92 -0.09 7.09
N LYS A 120 29.93 -0.78 6.52
CA LYS A 120 31.31 -0.70 7.00
C LYS A 120 31.86 0.73 6.99
N GLU A 121 31.60 1.50 5.93
CA GLU A 121 31.98 2.91 5.84
C GLU A 121 31.34 3.77 6.94
N VAL A 122 30.06 3.53 7.23
CA VAL A 122 29.34 4.19 8.32
C VAL A 122 29.94 3.84 9.68
N ASP A 123 30.25 2.57 9.93
CA ASP A 123 30.86 2.13 11.16
C ASP A 123 32.26 2.75 11.36
N LEU A 124 33.10 2.75 10.32
CA LEU A 124 34.40 3.40 10.33
C LEU A 124 34.30 4.92 10.55
N TYR A 125 33.33 5.57 9.92
CA TYR A 125 33.08 6.98 10.16
C TYR A 125 32.73 7.24 11.63
N ASN A 126 31.83 6.46 12.18
CA ASN A 126 31.37 6.63 13.57
C ASN A 126 32.51 6.41 14.58
N THR A 127 33.35 5.40 14.37
CA THR A 127 34.54 5.15 15.19
C THR A 127 35.47 6.36 15.18
N LYS A 128 35.81 6.89 14.00
CA LYS A 128 36.63 8.09 13.88
C LYS A 128 36.02 9.32 14.56
N GLN A 129 34.69 9.49 14.46
CA GLN A 129 34.00 10.60 15.13
C GLN A 129 34.05 10.46 16.66
N GLU A 130 34.00 9.23 17.16
CA GLU A 130 34.11 8.97 18.60
C GLU A 130 35.53 9.26 19.12
N GLU A 131 36.55 8.83 18.42
CA GLU A 131 37.97 9.10 18.75
C GLU A 131 38.28 10.61 18.90
N ILE A 132 37.65 11.45 18.09
CA ILE A 132 37.85 12.91 18.13
C ILE A 132 36.82 13.63 19.03
N GLY A 133 35.96 12.90 19.76
CA GLY A 133 34.94 13.49 20.63
C GLY A 133 33.82 14.25 19.89
N SER A 134 33.63 14.03 18.61
CA SER A 134 32.57 14.66 17.80
C SER A 134 31.19 14.04 18.13
N PRO A 135 30.12 14.84 18.24
CA PRO A 135 28.77 14.32 18.43
C PRO A 135 28.13 13.76 17.14
N LEU A 136 28.75 13.96 15.99
CA LEU A 136 28.21 13.55 14.71
C LEU A 136 28.22 12.03 14.55
N ARG A 137 27.13 11.47 14.08
CA ARG A 137 26.99 10.05 13.75
C ARG A 137 26.27 9.90 12.41
N LYS A 138 26.62 8.86 11.67
CA LYS A 138 25.90 8.39 10.48
C LYS A 138 25.13 7.13 10.84
N GLY A 139 24.04 6.87 10.11
CA GLY A 139 23.28 5.65 10.21
C GLY A 139 22.89 5.14 8.81
N ILE A 140 22.82 3.83 8.69
CA ILE A 140 22.27 3.16 7.53
C ILE A 140 21.46 1.95 8.02
N SER A 141 20.30 1.73 7.45
CA SER A 141 19.47 0.56 7.76
C SER A 141 18.72 0.13 6.53
N SER A 142 18.44 -1.17 6.44
CA SER A 142 17.54 -1.75 5.44
C SER A 142 16.48 -2.56 6.16
N THR A 143 15.23 -2.36 5.81
CA THR A 143 14.11 -3.14 6.36
C THR A 143 13.09 -3.44 5.28
N LEU A 144 12.50 -4.62 5.35
CA LEU A 144 11.37 -5.01 4.53
C LEU A 144 10.08 -4.44 5.10
N ILE A 145 9.12 -4.17 4.23
CA ILE A 145 7.80 -3.68 4.61
C ILE A 145 6.72 -4.57 3.98
N LYS A 146 5.87 -5.14 4.84
CA LYS A 146 4.59 -5.71 4.44
C LYS A 146 3.50 -4.69 4.77
N PHE A 147 2.84 -4.18 3.75
CA PHE A 147 1.78 -3.19 3.92
C PHE A 147 0.47 -3.68 3.30
N GLY A 148 -0.60 -3.69 4.09
CA GLY A 148 -1.93 -4.04 3.62
C GLY A 148 -2.61 -2.88 2.92
N ILE A 149 -3.20 -3.13 1.76
CA ILE A 149 -4.09 -2.20 1.07
C ILE A 149 -5.55 -2.46 1.48
N SER A 150 -6.45 -1.57 1.09
CA SER A 150 -7.89 -1.58 1.36
C SER A 150 -8.29 -1.27 2.81
N PHE A 151 -9.56 -0.98 3.01
CA PHE A 151 -10.11 -0.77 4.35
C PHE A 151 -10.22 -2.09 5.10
N ASN A 152 -9.84 -2.11 6.39
CA ASN A 152 -10.03 -3.28 7.27
C ASN A 152 -11.52 -3.60 7.45
N LYS A 153 -12.37 -2.58 7.40
CA LYS A 153 -13.82 -2.69 7.32
C LYS A 153 -14.19 -2.92 5.85
N THR A 154 -14.33 -4.19 5.46
CA THR A 154 -14.39 -4.62 4.06
C THR A 154 -15.57 -4.07 3.28
N GLU A 155 -16.70 -3.82 3.94
CA GLU A 155 -17.89 -3.22 3.34
C GLU A 155 -17.69 -1.77 2.86
N LEU A 156 -16.60 -1.11 3.27
CA LEU A 156 -16.21 0.20 2.76
C LEU A 156 -15.39 0.12 1.47
N ASN A 157 -15.00 -1.08 1.01
CA ASN A 157 -14.24 -1.23 -0.22
C ASN A 157 -15.19 -1.31 -1.42
N GLN A 158 -15.73 -0.17 -1.82
CA GLN A 158 -16.66 -0.05 -2.94
C GLN A 158 -16.33 1.13 -3.84
N ALA A 159 -16.56 0.96 -5.14
CA ALA A 159 -16.42 2.00 -6.15
C ALA A 159 -17.47 1.84 -7.24
N GLY A 160 -17.68 2.91 -8.01
CA GLY A 160 -18.54 2.90 -9.18
C GLY A 160 -17.88 3.65 -10.33
N ALA A 161 -18.23 3.29 -11.54
CA ALA A 161 -17.83 3.99 -12.74
C ALA A 161 -18.96 4.07 -13.76
N LEU A 162 -18.98 5.16 -14.50
CA LEU A 162 -19.90 5.39 -15.60
C LEU A 162 -19.09 5.63 -16.88
N VAL A 163 -19.29 4.81 -17.90
CA VAL A 163 -18.64 4.94 -19.19
C VAL A 163 -19.70 5.21 -20.26
N HIS A 164 -19.51 6.26 -21.01
CA HIS A 164 -20.32 6.57 -22.20
C HIS A 164 -19.45 6.55 -23.45
N ILE A 165 -19.99 6.00 -24.51
CA ILE A 165 -19.41 6.09 -25.87
C ILE A 165 -20.42 6.86 -26.72
N TYR A 166 -19.97 7.95 -27.31
CA TYR A 166 -20.78 8.78 -28.17
C TYR A 166 -20.65 8.35 -29.65
N THR A 167 -21.57 8.82 -30.49
CA THR A 167 -21.63 8.46 -31.91
C THR A 167 -20.44 8.96 -32.74
N ASP A 168 -19.71 9.94 -32.22
CA ASP A 168 -18.46 10.44 -32.81
C ASP A 168 -17.22 9.60 -32.41
N GLY A 169 -17.43 8.57 -31.58
CA GLY A 169 -16.36 7.70 -31.07
C GLY A 169 -15.63 8.25 -29.85
N SER A 170 -16.04 9.41 -29.30
CA SER A 170 -15.49 9.89 -28.05
C SER A 170 -15.98 9.04 -26.85
N ILE A 171 -15.13 8.91 -25.83
CA ILE A 171 -15.42 8.08 -24.66
C ILE A 171 -15.34 8.97 -23.41
N ARG A 172 -16.43 9.06 -22.67
CA ARG A 172 -16.47 9.78 -21.40
C ARG A 172 -16.47 8.80 -20.25
N LEU A 173 -15.58 9.04 -19.26
CA LEU A 173 -15.39 8.23 -18.08
C LEU A 173 -15.64 9.07 -16.82
N GLY A 174 -16.65 8.69 -16.03
CA GLY A 174 -16.88 9.16 -14.67
C GLY A 174 -16.54 8.08 -13.66
N HIS A 175 -15.84 8.42 -12.59
CA HIS A 175 -15.59 7.55 -11.45
C HIS A 175 -15.48 8.33 -10.14
N GLY A 176 -15.68 7.67 -8.99
CA GLY A 176 -15.71 8.33 -7.68
C GLY A 176 -14.36 8.58 -7.03
N GLY A 177 -13.25 8.16 -7.66
CA GLY A 177 -11.91 8.38 -7.13
C GLY A 177 -11.49 9.85 -7.20
N THR A 178 -10.87 10.35 -6.12
CA THR A 178 -10.37 11.72 -6.02
C THR A 178 -8.92 11.81 -6.47
N GLU A 179 -8.60 12.75 -7.37
CA GLU A 179 -7.23 13.09 -7.74
C GLU A 179 -6.62 14.01 -6.68
N MET A 180 -5.46 13.61 -6.14
CA MET A 180 -4.72 14.34 -5.10
C MET A 180 -3.25 14.54 -5.51
N GLY A 181 -2.95 14.40 -6.80
CA GLY A 181 -1.59 14.43 -7.35
C GLY A 181 -0.93 13.05 -7.49
N GLN A 182 -1.67 11.96 -7.19
CA GLN A 182 -1.18 10.58 -7.30
C GLN A 182 -1.36 9.97 -8.70
N GLY A 183 -1.95 10.69 -9.65
CA GLY A 183 -2.18 10.23 -11.02
C GLY A 183 -3.31 9.20 -11.14
N LEU A 184 -4.30 9.24 -10.26
CA LEU A 184 -5.42 8.29 -10.28
C LEU A 184 -6.24 8.40 -11.57
N PHE A 185 -6.55 9.61 -11.98
CA PHE A 185 -7.40 9.86 -13.15
C PHE A 185 -6.81 9.25 -14.42
N ILE A 186 -5.51 9.48 -14.67
CA ILE A 186 -4.85 8.91 -15.85
C ILE A 186 -4.74 7.38 -15.77
N LYS A 187 -4.55 6.80 -14.58
CA LYS A 187 -4.52 5.35 -14.41
C LYS A 187 -5.85 4.69 -14.76
N ILE A 188 -6.96 5.28 -14.32
CA ILE A 188 -8.29 4.75 -14.64
C ILE A 188 -8.62 4.95 -16.12
N ALA A 189 -8.25 6.10 -16.69
CA ALA A 189 -8.39 6.35 -18.13
C ALA A 189 -7.62 5.32 -18.98
N GLN A 190 -6.40 4.94 -18.56
CA GLN A 190 -5.61 3.90 -19.21
C GLN A 190 -6.32 2.55 -19.21
N VAL A 191 -6.98 2.17 -18.12
CA VAL A 191 -7.76 0.92 -18.03
C VAL A 191 -8.87 0.91 -19.08
N VAL A 192 -9.61 2.00 -19.23
CA VAL A 192 -10.69 2.11 -20.23
C VAL A 192 -10.13 2.13 -21.64
N ALA A 193 -9.05 2.87 -21.87
CA ALA A 193 -8.38 2.94 -23.16
C ALA A 193 -7.88 1.56 -23.62
N ASP A 194 -7.31 0.78 -22.70
CA ASP A 194 -6.86 -0.59 -22.97
C ASP A 194 -8.03 -1.51 -23.36
N VAL A 195 -9.13 -1.47 -22.63
CA VAL A 195 -10.33 -2.26 -22.94
C VAL A 195 -10.81 -2.00 -24.37
N PHE A 196 -10.86 -0.73 -24.82
CA PHE A 196 -11.32 -0.38 -26.17
C PHE A 196 -10.20 -0.38 -27.22
N SER A 197 -8.96 -0.63 -26.83
CA SER A 197 -7.77 -0.60 -27.72
C SER A 197 -7.60 0.75 -28.42
N VAL A 198 -7.80 1.85 -27.68
CA VAL A 198 -7.67 3.22 -28.17
C VAL A 198 -6.60 3.99 -27.40
N SER A 199 -6.15 5.12 -27.95
CA SER A 199 -5.27 6.03 -27.19
C SER A 199 -5.99 6.61 -25.97
N VAL A 200 -5.26 6.74 -24.85
CA VAL A 200 -5.77 7.36 -23.62
C VAL A 200 -6.30 8.79 -23.86
N ASN A 201 -5.78 9.49 -24.86
CA ASN A 201 -6.24 10.83 -25.26
C ASN A 201 -7.68 10.86 -25.82
N LYS A 202 -8.27 9.69 -26.10
CA LYS A 202 -9.69 9.56 -26.49
C LYS A 202 -10.62 9.47 -25.29
N ILE A 203 -10.08 9.35 -24.07
CA ILE A 203 -10.86 9.25 -22.87
C ILE A 203 -11.00 10.63 -22.23
N GLU A 204 -12.22 11.15 -22.26
CA GLU A 204 -12.60 12.36 -21.54
C GLU A 204 -12.98 12.00 -20.10
N LEU A 205 -12.32 12.63 -19.14
CA LEU A 205 -12.61 12.44 -17.73
C LEU A 205 -13.70 13.40 -17.26
N ALA A 206 -14.78 12.85 -16.72
CA ALA A 206 -15.83 13.63 -16.09
C ALA A 206 -15.36 14.17 -14.72
N PRO A 207 -15.86 15.32 -14.26
CA PRO A 207 -15.62 15.79 -12.91
C PRO A 207 -16.08 14.77 -11.86
N THR A 208 -15.33 14.62 -10.77
CA THR A 208 -15.75 13.78 -9.64
C THR A 208 -16.78 14.54 -8.79
N THR A 209 -18.02 14.32 -9.09
CA THR A 209 -19.17 14.94 -8.39
C THR A 209 -20.23 13.89 -8.07
N THR A 210 -21.07 14.18 -7.11
CA THR A 210 -22.20 13.30 -6.72
C THR A 210 -23.29 13.17 -7.80
N SER A 211 -23.27 14.02 -8.82
CA SER A 211 -24.17 13.92 -9.97
C SER A 211 -23.70 12.93 -11.04
N GLU A 212 -22.40 12.60 -11.06
CA GLU A 212 -21.79 11.76 -12.10
C GLU A 212 -21.66 10.30 -11.66
N VAL A 213 -21.31 10.07 -10.41
CA VAL A 213 -21.05 8.71 -9.91
C VAL A 213 -21.85 8.47 -8.63
N PRO A 214 -22.58 7.35 -8.57
CA PRO A 214 -23.23 6.94 -7.34
C PRO A 214 -22.22 6.65 -6.24
N ASN A 215 -22.70 6.54 -5.03
CA ASN A 215 -21.97 6.34 -3.80
C ASN A 215 -20.69 5.48 -3.95
N THR A 216 -19.55 6.06 -3.62
CA THR A 216 -18.25 5.38 -3.54
C THR A 216 -17.60 5.63 -2.19
N SER A 217 -16.70 4.77 -1.79
CA SER A 217 -15.88 5.00 -0.60
C SER A 217 -14.85 6.12 -0.82
N ALA A 218 -14.40 6.70 0.27
CA ALA A 218 -13.33 7.69 0.24
C ALA A 218 -12.08 7.15 -0.47
N THR A 219 -11.39 7.99 -1.24
CA THR A 219 -10.12 7.64 -1.90
C THR A 219 -9.01 7.56 -0.85
N ALA A 220 -8.89 6.41 -0.23
CA ALA A 220 -8.00 6.14 0.89
C ALA A 220 -7.55 4.66 0.87
N ALA A 221 -6.83 4.24 1.91
CA ALA A 221 -6.42 2.85 2.14
C ALA A 221 -5.63 2.22 0.98
N SER A 222 -4.99 3.01 0.13
CA SER A 222 -4.19 2.58 -1.02
C SER A 222 -4.95 1.72 -2.04
N SER A 223 -6.27 1.80 -2.10
CA SER A 223 -7.12 0.98 -2.97
C SER A 223 -7.74 1.73 -4.14
N GLY A 224 -7.46 3.04 -4.27
CA GLY A 224 -8.13 3.88 -5.26
C GLY A 224 -7.97 3.39 -6.70
N SER A 225 -6.78 2.96 -7.12
CA SER A 225 -6.54 2.42 -8.47
C SER A 225 -7.23 1.08 -8.67
N ASP A 226 -7.19 0.20 -7.65
CA ASP A 226 -7.75 -1.14 -7.75
C ASP A 226 -9.27 -1.12 -7.89
N ILE A 227 -9.96 -0.51 -6.94
CA ILE A 227 -11.43 -0.56 -6.91
C ILE A 227 -12.06 0.30 -8.02
N ASN A 228 -11.55 1.53 -8.27
CA ASN A 228 -12.09 2.37 -9.35
C ASN A 228 -11.66 1.83 -10.73
N GLY A 229 -10.46 1.29 -10.85
CA GLY A 229 -10.00 0.63 -12.06
C GLY A 229 -10.86 -0.56 -12.43
N MET A 230 -11.17 -1.44 -11.47
CA MET A 230 -12.06 -2.58 -11.71
C MET A 230 -13.49 -2.17 -12.02
N ALA A 231 -14.03 -1.13 -11.37
CA ALA A 231 -15.34 -0.60 -11.70
C ALA A 231 -15.40 -0.07 -13.15
N ALA A 232 -14.37 0.67 -13.57
CA ALA A 232 -14.25 1.19 -14.94
C ALA A 232 -14.04 0.05 -15.97
N TYR A 233 -13.21 -0.93 -15.63
CA TYR A 233 -13.00 -2.14 -16.45
C TYR A 233 -14.29 -2.90 -16.69
N ASP A 234 -15.06 -3.17 -15.63
CA ASP A 234 -16.34 -3.88 -15.74
C ASP A 234 -17.35 -3.12 -16.61
N ALA A 235 -17.49 -1.79 -16.38
CA ALA A 235 -18.37 -0.95 -17.19
C ALA A 235 -17.95 -0.94 -18.67
N ALA A 236 -16.68 -0.71 -18.96
CA ALA A 236 -16.13 -0.68 -20.32
C ALA A 236 -16.26 -2.03 -21.02
N THR A 237 -15.96 -3.12 -20.33
CA THR A 237 -16.07 -4.49 -20.89
C THR A 237 -17.50 -4.85 -21.25
N LYS A 238 -18.48 -4.48 -20.42
CA LYS A 238 -19.90 -4.68 -20.72
C LYS A 238 -20.34 -3.94 -22.01
N ILE A 239 -19.85 -2.73 -22.20
CA ILE A 239 -20.13 -1.94 -23.40
C ILE A 239 -19.43 -2.56 -24.62
N LYS A 240 -18.12 -2.87 -24.50
CA LYS A 240 -17.36 -3.51 -25.59
C LYS A 240 -18.05 -4.79 -26.08
N LYS A 241 -18.48 -5.64 -25.16
CA LYS A 241 -19.19 -6.89 -25.50
C LYS A 241 -20.47 -6.65 -26.31
N ARG A 242 -21.25 -5.62 -25.96
CA ARG A 242 -22.46 -5.27 -26.72
C ARG A 242 -22.10 -4.73 -28.12
N MET A 243 -21.09 -3.86 -28.20
CA MET A 243 -20.63 -3.29 -29.47
C MET A 243 -20.05 -4.37 -30.39
N SER A 244 -19.22 -5.27 -29.85
CA SER A 244 -18.64 -6.38 -30.63
C SER A 244 -19.73 -7.28 -31.22
N LYS A 245 -20.80 -7.56 -30.46
CA LYS A 245 -21.93 -8.34 -30.96
C LYS A 245 -22.62 -7.64 -32.15
N VAL A 246 -22.91 -6.34 -32.01
CA VAL A 246 -23.54 -5.57 -33.11
C VAL A 246 -22.63 -5.53 -34.34
N ALA A 247 -21.32 -5.33 -34.13
CA ALA A 247 -20.35 -5.32 -35.25
C ALA A 247 -20.26 -6.69 -35.89
N SER A 248 -20.26 -7.79 -35.14
CA SER A 248 -20.28 -9.15 -35.65
C SER A 248 -21.50 -9.40 -36.53
N ASP A 249 -22.69 -9.03 -36.05
CA ASP A 249 -23.93 -9.18 -36.78
C ASP A 249 -23.97 -8.30 -38.06
N TYR A 250 -23.39 -7.10 -37.99
CA TYR A 250 -23.38 -6.16 -39.12
C TYR A 250 -22.37 -6.53 -40.22
N PHE A 251 -21.19 -6.99 -39.85
CA PHE A 251 -20.09 -7.30 -40.77
C PHE A 251 -20.00 -8.80 -41.10
N ASP A 252 -20.87 -9.62 -40.56
CA ASP A 252 -20.88 -11.09 -40.73
C ASP A 252 -19.50 -11.71 -40.40
N VAL A 253 -18.93 -11.32 -39.25
CA VAL A 253 -17.66 -11.81 -38.77
C VAL A 253 -17.80 -12.35 -37.30
N PRO A 254 -17.00 -13.34 -36.90
CA PRO A 254 -17.07 -13.86 -35.52
C PRO A 254 -16.67 -12.77 -34.52
N VAL A 255 -17.28 -12.84 -33.33
CA VAL A 255 -16.99 -11.92 -32.18
C VAL A 255 -15.62 -12.19 -31.60
#